data_58d249d241a02b8461bfdb01c32535fd
#
_entry.id   58d249d241a02b8461bfdb01c32535fd
#
_cell.length_a   1.000
_cell.length_b   1.000
_cell.length_c   1.000
_cell.angle_alpha   90.00
_cell.angle_beta   90.00
_cell.angle_gamma   90.00
#
_symmetry.space_group_name_H-M   'P 1'
#
loop_
_entity.id
_entity.type
_entity.pdbx_description
1 polymer ?
#
loop_
_entity_poly.entity_id
_entity_poly.type
_entity_poly.pdbx_seq_one_letter_code
_entity_poly.pdbx_strand_id
1 'polypeptide(L)' 'MPGLETSTTSEQARAQAFVELGFDTVQALMLAATRNEGEHVDLEQVRRLLEAGCPHDLALRILV' A
#
# COMPACT_ATOMS: atom_id res chain seq x y z
N MET A 1 18.94 -0.15 16.90
CA MET A 1 18.18 1.03 17.28
C MET A 1 16.72 0.86 16.91
N PRO A 2 15.91 0.62 17.89
CA PRO A 2 14.50 0.32 17.63
C PRO A 2 13.75 1.41 16.90
N GLY A 3 14.06 2.66 17.19
CA GLY A 3 13.32 3.76 16.59
C GLY A 3 13.43 3.84 15.08
N LEU A 4 14.62 3.59 14.54
CA LEU A 4 14.84 3.66 13.11
C LEU A 4 14.23 2.45 12.39
N GLU A 5 14.42 1.30 13.02
CA GLU A 5 13.92 0.06 12.43
C GLU A 5 12.40 0.01 12.42
N THR A 6 11.78 0.65 13.38
CA THR A 6 10.33 0.65 13.49
C THR A 6 9.67 1.27 12.25
N SER A 7 10.18 2.41 11.79
CA SER A 7 9.65 3.07 10.60
C SER A 7 9.77 2.19 9.37
N THR A 8 10.97 1.64 9.15
CA THR A 8 11.22 0.77 8.01
C THR A 8 10.35 -0.47 8.09
N THR A 9 10.23 -1.04 9.28
CA THR A 9 9.41 -2.22 9.49
C THR A 9 7.94 -1.95 9.16
N SER A 10 7.44 -0.78 9.55
CA SER A 10 6.06 -0.40 9.24
C SER A 10 5.83 -0.33 7.74
N GLU A 11 6.73 0.30 7.01
CA GLU A 11 6.60 0.38 5.56
C GLU A 11 6.70 -0.99 4.91
N GLN A 12 7.58 -1.83 5.40
CA GLN A 12 7.71 -3.19 4.90
C GLN A 12 6.45 -4.00 5.16
N ALA A 13 5.87 -3.85 6.33
CA ALA A 13 4.63 -4.54 6.66
C ALA A 13 3.49 -4.10 5.75
N ARG A 14 3.40 -2.81 5.46
CA ARG A 14 2.39 -2.30 4.55
C ARG A 14 2.62 -2.80 3.13
N ALA A 15 3.86 -2.78 2.68
CA ALA A 15 4.20 -3.29 1.35
C ALA A 15 3.84 -4.77 1.23
N GLN A 16 4.14 -5.54 2.25
CA GLN A 16 3.79 -6.95 2.30
C GLN A 16 2.29 -7.15 2.16
N ALA A 17 1.51 -6.35 2.87
CA ALA A 17 0.06 -6.42 2.79
C ALA A 17 -0.45 -6.12 1.39
N PHE A 18 0.14 -5.13 0.71
CA PHE A 18 -0.24 -4.83 -0.66
C PHE A 18 0.14 -5.94 -1.63
N VAL A 19 1.28 -6.58 -1.41
CA VAL A 19 1.66 -7.74 -2.20
C VAL A 19 0.64 -8.85 -2.04
N GLU A 20 0.15 -9.06 -0.83
CA GLU A 20 -0.86 -10.08 -0.57
C GLU A 20 -2.18 -9.76 -1.24
N LEU A 21 -2.44 -8.49 -1.50
CA LEU A 21 -3.63 -8.08 -2.24
C LEU A 21 -3.47 -8.25 -3.76
N GLY A 22 -2.27 -8.62 -4.21
CA GLY A 22 -2.04 -8.92 -5.62
C GLY A 22 -1.20 -7.89 -6.35
N PHE A 23 -0.71 -6.87 -5.69
CA PHE A 23 0.21 -5.91 -6.31
C PHE A 23 1.61 -6.52 -6.40
N ASP A 24 2.38 -6.09 -7.40
CA ASP A 24 3.77 -6.55 -7.47
C ASP A 24 4.61 -5.78 -6.44
N THR A 25 5.87 -6.18 -6.29
CA THR A 25 6.75 -5.61 -5.27
C THR A 25 6.92 -4.11 -5.45
N VAL A 26 7.13 -3.65 -6.68
CA VAL A 26 7.33 -2.22 -6.94
C VAL A 26 6.06 -1.43 -6.63
N GLN A 27 4.92 -1.91 -7.09
CA GLN A 27 3.64 -1.26 -6.82
C GLN A 27 3.35 -1.22 -5.34
N ALA A 28 3.61 -2.33 -4.64
CA ALA A 28 3.39 -2.41 -3.20
C ALA A 28 4.25 -1.41 -2.44
N LEU A 29 5.50 -1.26 -2.84
CA LEU A 29 6.39 -0.29 -2.22
C LEU A 29 5.93 1.14 -2.48
N MET A 30 5.47 1.43 -3.68
CA MET A 30 4.94 2.74 -4.01
C MET A 30 3.72 3.08 -3.15
N LEU A 31 2.82 2.12 -3.02
CA LEU A 31 1.61 2.33 -2.20
C LEU A 31 1.97 2.50 -0.72
N ALA A 32 2.93 1.71 -0.25
CA ALA A 32 3.34 1.80 1.16
C ALA A 32 3.97 3.16 1.48
N ALA A 33 4.65 3.76 0.51
CA ALA A 33 5.29 5.05 0.68
C ALA A 33 4.37 6.23 0.40
N THR A 34 3.24 6.00 -0.27
CA THR A 34 2.32 7.06 -0.65
C THR A 34 1.58 7.61 0.56
N ARG A 35 1.49 8.91 0.64
CA ARG A 35 0.73 9.60 1.69
C ARG A 35 -0.18 10.62 1.05
N ASN A 36 -1.44 10.62 1.45
CA ASN A 36 -2.42 11.60 1.03
C ASN A 36 -2.78 12.46 2.21
N GLU A 37 -2.48 13.75 2.12
CA GLU A 37 -2.77 14.71 3.19
C GLU A 37 -2.12 14.30 4.51
N GLY A 38 -0.94 13.69 4.43
CA GLY A 38 -0.20 13.27 5.61
C GLY A 38 -0.57 11.89 6.13
N GLU A 39 -1.53 11.24 5.49
CA GLU A 39 -1.96 9.92 5.91
C GLU A 39 -1.57 8.85 4.90
N HIS A 40 -1.30 7.65 5.39
CA HIS A 40 -0.99 6.52 4.54
C HIS A 40 -2.24 6.02 3.82
N VAL A 41 -2.01 5.34 2.70
CA VAL A 41 -3.10 4.70 1.96
C VAL A 41 -3.76 3.65 2.86
N ASP A 42 -5.09 3.66 2.90
CA ASP A 42 -5.85 2.73 3.73
C ASP A 42 -5.99 1.38 3.04
N LEU A 43 -5.45 0.35 3.67
CA LEU A 43 -5.52 -1.02 3.15
C LEU A 43 -6.95 -1.49 2.93
N GLU A 44 -7.85 -1.11 3.82
CA GLU A 44 -9.25 -1.51 3.73
C GLU A 44 -9.89 -0.90 2.49
N GLN A 45 -9.58 0.34 2.20
CA GLN A 45 -10.08 1.03 1.02
C GLN A 45 -9.58 0.36 -0.25
N VAL A 46 -8.30 0.00 -0.27
CA VAL A 46 -7.70 -0.69 -1.41
C VAL A 46 -8.39 -2.02 -1.64
N ARG A 47 -8.59 -2.77 -0.57
CA ARG A 47 -9.24 -4.07 -0.66
C ARG A 47 -10.65 -3.94 -1.24
N ARG A 48 -11.39 -2.93 -0.81
CA ARG A 48 -12.74 -2.68 -1.32
C ARG A 48 -12.75 -2.37 -2.80
N LEU A 49 -11.79 -1.58 -3.25
CA LEU A 49 -11.66 -1.28 -4.68
C LEU A 49 -11.45 -2.55 -5.48
N LEU A 50 -10.57 -3.42 -5.01
CA LEU A 50 -10.27 -4.66 -5.71
C LEU A 50 -11.46 -5.62 -5.69
N GLU A 51 -12.16 -5.69 -4.57
CA GLU A 51 -13.35 -6.54 -4.45
C GLU A 51 -14.49 -6.06 -5.34
N ALA A 52 -14.53 -4.77 -5.60
CA ALA A 52 -15.53 -4.21 -6.51
C ALA A 52 -15.22 -4.47 -7.98
N GLY A 53 -14.10 -5.10 -8.27
CA GLY A 53 -13.71 -5.43 -9.63
C GLY A 53 -12.75 -4.46 -10.27
N CYS A 54 -12.19 -3.54 -9.50
CA CYS A 54 -11.22 -2.58 -10.00
C CYS A 54 -9.88 -3.28 -10.29
N PRO A 55 -9.33 -3.18 -11.52
CA PRO A 55 -8.03 -3.76 -11.81
C PRO A 55 -6.94 -3.12 -10.96
N HIS A 56 -5.89 -3.87 -10.67
CA HIS A 56 -4.79 -3.37 -9.85
C HIS A 56 -4.16 -2.10 -10.43
N ASP A 57 -3.98 -2.07 -11.74
CA ASP A 57 -3.41 -0.88 -12.41
C ASP A 57 -4.25 0.36 -12.17
N LEU A 58 -5.56 0.23 -12.30
CA LEU A 58 -6.46 1.34 -12.10
C LEU A 58 -6.51 1.75 -10.65
N ALA A 59 -6.54 0.78 -9.74
CA ALA A 59 -6.53 1.08 -8.32
C ALA A 59 -5.26 1.85 -7.96
N LEU A 60 -4.12 1.45 -8.49
CA LEU A 60 -2.85 2.14 -8.25
C LEU A 60 -2.93 3.59 -8.71
N ARG A 61 -3.49 3.85 -9.89
CA ARG A 61 -3.64 5.20 -10.42
C ARG A 61 -4.54 6.07 -9.55
N ILE A 62 -5.60 5.49 -9.03
CA ILE A 62 -6.53 6.22 -8.17
C ILE A 62 -5.85 6.60 -6.86
N LEU A 63 -5.04 5.70 -6.32
CA LEU A 63 -4.45 5.88 -5.00
C LEU A 63 -3.13 6.66 -5.02
N VAL A 64 -2.41 6.62 -6.09
CA VAL A 64 -1.15 7.31 -6.27
C VAL A 64 -1.32 8.51 -7.20
#